data_21b114f3feb378d4927d47e16edbe174
#
_entry.id   21b114f3feb378d4927d47e16edbe174
#
_cell.length_a   1.000
_cell.length_b   1.000
_cell.length_c   1.000
_cell.angle_alpha   90.00
_cell.angle_beta   90.00
_cell.angle_gamma   90.00
#
_symmetry.space_group_name_H-M   'P 1'
#
loop_
_entity.id
_entity.type
_entity.pdbx_description
1 polymer ?
#
loop_
_entity_poly.entity_id
_entity_poly.type
_entity_poly.pdbx_seq_one_letter_code
_entity_poly.pdbx_strand_id
1 'polypeptide(L)'
;MAAIITEKFRTHNARQFIEDFSESGQKNYVFIGRSHAWADDTQPPPPANSESEEIGVYEDMIALKAVASTDISHGLVRYNWTDGTKYDEYRDNYSASNTTNVTNVSNFFDGRGYVITDEFKVYKCLRTGVDGNGATINSTVKPTTISTTVPEVTADTGASLGYMWKFMYSVTASDVIKFVTNDFIPVKSLGAKSAVVGSGTNGGFGSTADDDGSAQWDVENAAVDGAIYHYVVTAAGSGYTSGSSNTFTVNVPVQGDGSGAEVTLSFTSGNLTQVYHRSGTSYWGTGYKRASLPTLDSNVSGIAGGSGATVHIIMSPINGHGANPIEEMGGNYAIVNSRLEFGEGLDGGFSDFPTDNDFRRIGLIKNPVKASSGAVSGDATMTATNMLTVDNASSINVDDLLTDASSESATTAKVRVVSKTSNTLKTLPVANAGGEYVAFANDDEVYKAGTKVADVTASGVSSAHPEMQRFTGQILYVENRGAVSRAADQIEDIKLIIEM
;
A
#
# COMPACT_ATOMS: atom_id res chain seq x y z
N MET A 1 -25.74 18.41 -5.35
CA MET A 1 -24.39 19.00 -5.36
C MET A 1 -23.47 17.99 -6.04
N ALA A 2 -22.82 18.34 -7.15
CA ALA A 2 -21.85 17.44 -7.79
C ALA A 2 -20.48 17.71 -7.17
N ALA A 3 -19.88 16.71 -6.51
CA ALA A 3 -18.56 16.80 -5.87
C ALA A 3 -17.77 15.54 -6.20
N ILE A 4 -16.45 15.65 -6.19
CA ILE A 4 -15.53 14.55 -6.40
C ILE A 4 -14.44 14.57 -5.31
N ILE A 5 -14.13 13.41 -4.77
CA ILE A 5 -12.91 13.19 -3.99
C ILE A 5 -11.84 12.76 -4.99
N THR A 6 -10.79 13.57 -5.12
CA THR A 6 -9.72 13.31 -6.10
C THR A 6 -8.73 12.27 -5.55
N GLU A 7 -8.03 11.56 -6.44
CA GLU A 7 -6.96 10.65 -6.06
C GLU A 7 -5.83 11.36 -5.28
N LYS A 8 -5.58 12.63 -5.59
CA LYS A 8 -4.63 13.44 -4.82
C LYS A 8 -5.06 13.61 -3.36
N PHE A 9 -6.37 13.72 -3.10
CA PHE A 9 -6.87 13.80 -1.72
C PHE A 9 -6.72 12.45 -1.00
N ARG A 10 -7.04 11.33 -1.65
CA ARG A 10 -6.83 9.99 -1.10
C ARG A 10 -5.35 9.73 -0.80
N THR A 11 -4.48 10.03 -1.75
CA THR A 11 -3.01 9.92 -1.57
C THR A 11 -2.51 10.82 -0.43
N HIS A 12 -3.08 12.04 -0.30
CA HIS A 12 -2.76 12.93 0.83
C HIS A 12 -3.17 12.32 2.17
N ASN A 13 -4.36 11.73 2.27
CA ASN A 13 -4.80 11.05 3.49
C ASN A 13 -3.89 9.88 3.85
N ALA A 14 -3.54 9.05 2.86
CA ALA A 14 -2.58 7.95 3.06
C ALA A 14 -1.23 8.46 3.56
N ARG A 15 -0.73 9.58 3.00
CA ARG A 15 0.52 10.21 3.44
C ARG A 15 0.43 10.68 4.89
N GLN A 16 -0.64 11.38 5.28
CA GLN A 16 -0.84 11.85 6.65
C GLN A 16 -0.91 10.68 7.63
N PHE A 17 -1.61 9.60 7.26
CA PHE A 17 -1.66 8.39 8.07
C PHE A 17 -0.28 7.75 8.24
N ILE A 18 0.52 7.66 7.16
CA ILE A 18 1.88 7.08 7.20
C ILE A 18 2.85 7.97 7.99
N GLU A 19 2.76 9.29 7.85
CA GLU A 19 3.58 10.26 8.58
C GLU A 19 3.38 10.14 10.10
N ASP A 20 2.19 9.81 10.56
CA ASP A 20 1.85 9.60 11.99
C ASP A 20 2.75 8.53 12.65
N PHE A 21 3.26 7.55 11.90
CA PHE A 21 4.17 6.51 12.40
C PHE A 21 5.61 7.02 12.65
N SER A 22 5.95 8.17 12.11
CA SER A 22 7.26 8.80 12.29
C SER A 22 7.21 10.00 13.22
N GLU A 23 6.04 10.46 13.65
CA GLU A 23 5.89 11.61 14.53
C GLU A 23 6.41 11.33 15.93
N SER A 24 7.14 12.30 16.48
CA SER A 24 7.65 12.24 17.84
C SER A 24 6.50 12.22 18.85
N GLY A 25 6.50 11.24 19.74
CA GLY A 25 5.47 11.08 20.77
C GLY A 25 4.25 10.27 20.35
N GLN A 26 4.10 9.93 19.08
CA GLN A 26 3.09 8.98 18.61
C GLN A 26 3.65 7.56 18.62
N LYS A 27 2.82 6.60 19.00
CA LYS A 27 3.16 5.18 19.05
C LYS A 27 2.03 4.35 18.48
N ASN A 28 2.29 3.62 17.43
CA ASN A 28 1.34 2.76 16.77
C ASN A 28 1.73 1.29 16.99
N TYR A 29 0.74 0.45 17.26
CA TYR A 29 0.92 -0.96 17.54
C TYR A 29 -0.04 -1.80 16.69
N VAL A 30 0.45 -2.88 16.13
CA VAL A 30 -0.40 -3.99 15.67
C VAL A 30 -0.72 -4.84 16.89
N PHE A 31 -1.98 -5.21 17.07
CA PHE A 31 -2.41 -6.13 18.12
C PHE A 31 -3.02 -7.40 17.55
N ILE A 32 -2.93 -8.47 18.32
CA ILE A 32 -3.71 -9.70 18.13
C ILE A 32 -4.71 -9.85 19.26
N GLY A 33 -5.84 -10.46 18.97
CA GLY A 33 -6.90 -10.64 19.95
C GLY A 33 -7.80 -11.83 19.65
N ARG A 34 -8.74 -12.09 20.55
CA ARG A 34 -9.78 -13.13 20.49
C ARG A 34 -9.22 -14.54 20.33
N SER A 35 -8.94 -15.19 21.46
CA SER A 35 -8.53 -16.60 21.49
C SER A 35 -9.69 -17.56 21.15
N HIS A 36 -10.89 -17.27 21.64
CA HIS A 36 -12.04 -18.15 21.50
C HIS A 36 -12.71 -18.09 20.13
N ALA A 37 -13.28 -19.23 19.73
CA ALA A 37 -13.88 -19.42 18.42
C ALA A 37 -15.05 -18.45 18.14
N TRP A 38 -15.24 -18.10 16.88
CA TRP A 38 -16.49 -17.54 16.38
C TRP A 38 -17.59 -18.62 16.38
N ALA A 39 -18.81 -18.23 16.17
CA ALA A 39 -19.88 -19.21 15.91
C ALA A 39 -19.58 -20.06 14.67
N ASP A 40 -18.91 -19.46 13.70
CA ASP A 40 -18.33 -20.12 12.52
C ASP A 40 -16.98 -19.46 12.18
N ASP A 41 -15.89 -20.15 12.45
CA ASP A 41 -14.52 -19.68 12.17
C ASP A 41 -14.21 -19.57 10.66
N THR A 42 -15.02 -20.20 9.80
CA THR A 42 -14.85 -20.10 8.33
C THR A 42 -15.52 -18.84 7.77
N GLN A 43 -16.43 -18.23 8.52
CA GLN A 43 -17.15 -17.01 8.18
C GLN A 43 -17.20 -16.06 9.40
N PRO A 44 -16.07 -15.50 9.81
CA PRO A 44 -16.03 -14.55 10.92
C PRO A 44 -16.92 -13.34 10.60
N PRO A 45 -17.65 -12.81 11.60
CA PRO A 45 -18.50 -11.65 11.36
C PRO A 45 -17.65 -10.45 11.00
N PRO A 46 -18.09 -9.57 10.07
CA PRO A 46 -17.39 -8.30 9.84
C PRO A 46 -17.43 -7.46 11.11
N PRO A 47 -16.33 -6.73 11.45
CA PRO A 47 -16.34 -5.85 12.61
C PRO A 47 -17.34 -4.70 12.38
N ALA A 48 -18.02 -4.29 13.45
CA ALA A 48 -18.96 -3.17 13.42
C ALA A 48 -18.25 -1.88 13.90
N ASN A 49 -18.60 -0.77 13.30
CA ASN A 49 -18.16 0.54 13.78
C ASN A 49 -19.12 1.03 14.89
N SER A 50 -18.96 0.50 16.10
CA SER A 50 -19.79 0.81 17.25
C SER A 50 -18.99 0.76 18.56
N GLU A 51 -19.40 1.54 19.56
CA GLU A 51 -18.81 1.54 20.90
C GLU A 51 -18.77 0.14 21.53
N SER A 52 -19.81 -0.66 21.32
CA SER A 52 -19.86 -2.03 21.86
C SER A 52 -18.83 -2.96 21.21
N GLU A 53 -18.58 -2.81 19.91
CA GLU A 53 -17.52 -3.57 19.23
C GLU A 53 -16.14 -3.11 19.69
N GLU A 54 -15.93 -1.81 19.85
CA GLU A 54 -14.67 -1.25 20.34
C GLU A 54 -14.35 -1.75 21.74
N ILE A 55 -15.33 -1.76 22.65
CA ILE A 55 -15.18 -2.33 23.99
C ILE A 55 -14.78 -3.81 23.90
N GLY A 56 -15.46 -4.60 23.07
CA GLY A 56 -15.14 -6.02 22.84
C GLY A 56 -13.75 -6.23 22.26
N VAL A 57 -13.23 -5.30 21.45
CA VAL A 57 -11.85 -5.34 20.97
C VAL A 57 -10.85 -5.18 22.10
N TYR A 58 -11.05 -4.22 23.02
CA TYR A 58 -10.19 -4.04 24.19
C TYR A 58 -10.23 -5.25 25.13
N GLU A 59 -11.40 -5.87 25.29
CA GLU A 59 -11.59 -7.06 26.15
C GLU A 59 -10.86 -8.28 25.60
N ASP A 60 -10.92 -8.47 24.29
CA ASP A 60 -10.36 -9.61 23.57
C ASP A 60 -8.85 -9.45 23.23
N MET A 61 -8.26 -8.27 23.44
CA MET A 61 -6.87 -7.98 23.09
C MET A 61 -5.90 -8.82 23.91
N ILE A 62 -4.96 -9.48 23.23
CA ILE A 62 -4.00 -10.41 23.82
C ILE A 62 -2.64 -9.75 23.96
N ALA A 63 -2.09 -9.26 22.85
CA ALA A 63 -0.75 -8.69 22.81
C ALA A 63 -0.61 -7.66 21.68
N LEU A 64 0.35 -6.76 21.84
CA LEU A 64 0.63 -5.65 20.96
C LEU A 64 2.10 -5.62 20.58
N LYS A 65 2.39 -5.28 19.32
CA LYS A 65 3.74 -5.04 18.81
C LYS A 65 3.84 -3.67 18.17
N ALA A 66 4.85 -2.91 18.59
CA ALA A 66 5.12 -1.58 18.03
C ALA A 66 5.45 -1.66 16.54
N VAL A 67 4.90 -0.72 15.77
CA VAL A 67 5.18 -0.56 14.34
C VAL A 67 6.12 0.62 14.17
N ALA A 68 7.29 0.38 13.60
CA ALA A 68 8.23 1.42 13.25
C ALA A 68 7.84 2.07 11.90
N SER A 69 8.34 3.30 11.64
CA SER A 69 8.16 3.97 10.35
C SER A 69 8.74 3.20 9.16
N THR A 70 9.67 2.27 9.40
CA THR A 70 10.22 1.34 8.39
C THR A 70 9.33 0.14 8.11
N ASP A 71 8.24 -0.04 8.84
CA ASP A 71 7.31 -1.16 8.72
C ASP A 71 5.96 -0.73 8.15
N ILE A 72 5.91 0.48 7.59
CA ILE A 72 4.76 1.02 6.86
C ILE A 72 5.20 1.62 5.53
N SER A 73 4.39 1.47 4.49
CA SER A 73 4.62 2.02 3.16
C SER A 73 3.32 2.39 2.47
N HIS A 74 3.37 3.32 1.52
CA HIS A 74 2.28 3.45 0.55
C HIS A 74 2.17 2.19 -0.28
N GLY A 75 0.94 1.83 -0.66
CA GLY A 75 0.63 0.67 -1.50
C GLY A 75 -0.02 1.05 -2.81
N LEU A 76 0.22 0.21 -3.82
CA LEU A 76 -0.43 0.21 -5.12
C LEU A 76 -1.03 -1.17 -5.39
N VAL A 77 -2.10 -1.24 -6.15
CA VAL A 77 -2.60 -2.52 -6.67
C VAL A 77 -1.54 -3.16 -7.56
N ARG A 78 -1.30 -4.45 -7.41
CA ARG A 78 -0.27 -5.16 -8.15
C ARG A 78 -0.78 -5.61 -9.52
N TYR A 79 -0.16 -5.12 -10.57
CA TYR A 79 -0.34 -5.60 -11.94
C TYR A 79 0.96 -6.21 -12.44
N ASN A 80 1.01 -7.53 -12.56
CA ASN A 80 2.17 -8.22 -13.13
C ASN A 80 2.21 -8.00 -14.64
N TRP A 81 3.40 -7.71 -15.19
CA TRP A 81 3.58 -7.82 -16.62
C TRP A 81 3.40 -9.27 -17.07
N THR A 82 2.61 -9.49 -18.10
CA THR A 82 2.33 -10.81 -18.64
C THR A 82 2.33 -10.72 -20.16
N ASP A 83 3.06 -11.64 -20.81
CA ASP A 83 3.08 -11.76 -22.27
C ASP A 83 1.66 -11.91 -22.85
N GLY A 84 1.41 -11.24 -23.96
CA GLY A 84 0.11 -11.27 -24.64
C GLY A 84 -1.00 -10.45 -23.98
N THR A 85 -0.69 -9.64 -22.97
CA THR A 85 -1.67 -8.80 -22.27
C THR A 85 -1.67 -7.36 -22.82
N LYS A 86 -2.84 -6.72 -22.80
CA LYS A 86 -2.98 -5.29 -23.09
C LYS A 86 -2.96 -4.49 -21.81
N TYR A 87 -2.36 -3.30 -21.87
CA TYR A 87 -2.24 -2.35 -20.76
C TYR A 87 -2.77 -0.99 -21.16
N ASP A 88 -3.31 -0.23 -20.20
CA ASP A 88 -3.73 1.14 -20.42
C ASP A 88 -2.52 2.07 -20.48
N GLU A 89 -2.63 3.11 -21.29
CA GLU A 89 -1.62 4.17 -21.33
C GLU A 89 -2.01 5.34 -20.42
N TYR A 90 -1.03 6.12 -20.03
CA TYR A 90 -1.29 7.37 -19.35
C TYR A 90 -1.89 8.40 -20.33
N ARG A 91 -3.00 9.02 -19.95
CA ARG A 91 -3.55 10.23 -20.58
C ARG A 91 -4.04 11.21 -19.53
N ASP A 92 -3.86 12.49 -19.83
CA ASP A 92 -4.26 13.61 -18.97
C ASP A 92 -5.76 13.96 -19.05
N ASN A 93 -6.48 13.36 -19.98
CA ASN A 93 -7.86 13.75 -20.35
C ASN A 93 -8.88 12.61 -20.16
N TYR A 94 -8.58 11.59 -19.40
CA TYR A 94 -9.58 10.56 -19.08
C TYR A 94 -10.77 11.13 -18.33
N SER A 95 -11.96 10.64 -18.68
CA SER A 95 -13.23 11.06 -18.12
C SER A 95 -14.32 10.01 -18.38
N ALA A 96 -15.51 10.20 -17.86
CA ALA A 96 -16.66 9.34 -18.16
C ALA A 96 -17.01 9.23 -19.66
N SER A 97 -16.61 10.21 -20.47
CA SER A 97 -16.82 10.22 -21.94
C SER A 97 -15.55 9.89 -22.74
N ASN A 98 -14.42 9.75 -22.08
CA ASN A 98 -13.14 9.39 -22.68
C ASN A 98 -12.42 8.41 -21.74
N THR A 99 -12.83 7.14 -21.77
CA THR A 99 -12.32 6.09 -20.90
C THR A 99 -10.99 5.53 -21.38
N THR A 100 -10.31 4.78 -20.53
CA THR A 100 -9.10 4.03 -20.92
C THR A 100 -9.46 3.01 -22.00
N ASN A 101 -8.51 2.76 -22.89
CA ASN A 101 -8.74 1.96 -24.10
C ASN A 101 -8.73 0.44 -23.86
N VAL A 102 -8.35 -0.02 -22.69
CA VAL A 102 -8.29 -1.46 -22.34
C VAL A 102 -9.29 -1.81 -21.24
N THR A 103 -9.24 -1.10 -20.12
CA THR A 103 -10.09 -1.41 -18.95
C THR A 103 -11.41 -0.65 -18.92
N ASN A 104 -11.60 0.36 -19.81
CA ASN A 104 -12.80 1.20 -19.89
C ASN A 104 -13.12 1.99 -18.62
N VAL A 105 -12.12 2.33 -17.83
CA VAL A 105 -12.30 3.16 -16.63
C VAL A 105 -12.16 4.66 -16.95
N SER A 106 -12.77 5.50 -16.13
CA SER A 106 -12.84 6.95 -16.35
C SER A 106 -11.65 7.73 -15.81
N ASN A 107 -10.72 7.05 -15.12
CA ASN A 107 -9.48 7.62 -14.64
C ASN A 107 -8.33 6.65 -14.82
N PHE A 108 -7.09 7.15 -14.77
CA PHE A 108 -5.89 6.34 -14.96
C PHE A 108 -5.63 5.40 -13.79
N PHE A 109 -5.97 5.80 -12.57
CA PHE A 109 -5.60 5.10 -11.33
C PHE A 109 -6.37 3.79 -11.13
N ASP A 110 -7.57 3.68 -11.71
CA ASP A 110 -8.37 2.44 -11.74
C ASP A 110 -7.98 1.53 -12.93
N GLY A 111 -7.12 2.03 -13.83
CA GLY A 111 -6.66 1.31 -15.01
C GLY A 111 -5.38 0.50 -14.77
N ARG A 112 -5.04 -0.36 -15.75
CA ARG A 112 -3.77 -1.12 -15.74
C ARG A 112 -2.67 -0.33 -16.44
N GLY A 113 -2.35 0.85 -15.91
CA GLY A 113 -1.41 1.80 -16.52
C GLY A 113 0.04 1.65 -16.07
N TYR A 114 0.34 0.69 -15.19
CA TYR A 114 1.69 0.33 -14.75
C TYR A 114 1.79 -1.17 -14.51
N VAL A 115 2.99 -1.68 -14.47
CA VAL A 115 3.26 -3.11 -14.25
C VAL A 115 4.47 -3.30 -13.35
N ILE A 116 4.50 -4.43 -12.64
CA ILE A 116 5.70 -4.97 -12.01
C ILE A 116 6.16 -6.21 -12.77
N THR A 117 7.47 -6.33 -13.00
CA THR A 117 8.07 -7.53 -13.61
C THR A 117 8.44 -8.56 -12.54
N ASP A 118 8.79 -9.76 -12.98
CA ASP A 118 9.33 -10.85 -12.15
C ASP A 118 10.69 -10.51 -11.50
N GLU A 119 11.35 -9.43 -11.99
CA GLU A 119 12.56 -8.86 -11.40
C GLU A 119 12.27 -7.75 -10.39
N PHE A 120 11.01 -7.57 -9.99
CA PHE A 120 10.54 -6.52 -9.09
C PHE A 120 10.81 -5.09 -9.57
N LYS A 121 10.91 -4.89 -10.88
CA LYS A 121 11.00 -3.57 -11.51
C LYS A 121 9.62 -3.07 -11.88
N VAL A 122 9.34 -1.81 -11.57
CA VAL A 122 8.04 -1.16 -11.83
C VAL A 122 8.16 -0.20 -13.00
N TYR A 123 7.24 -0.34 -13.96
CA TYR A 123 7.19 0.45 -15.18
C TYR A 123 5.81 1.08 -15.35
N LYS A 124 5.77 2.34 -15.74
CA LYS A 124 4.54 3.04 -16.14
C LYS A 124 4.38 3.01 -17.66
N CYS A 125 3.20 2.69 -18.13
CA CYS A 125 2.86 2.72 -19.55
C CYS A 125 2.53 4.16 -20.00
N LEU A 126 3.41 4.77 -20.76
CA LEU A 126 3.20 6.11 -21.31
C LEU A 126 2.43 6.07 -22.63
N ARG A 127 2.52 4.95 -23.38
CA ARG A 127 1.81 4.73 -24.63
C ARG A 127 1.60 3.23 -24.85
N THR A 128 0.41 2.86 -25.27
CA THR A 128 0.11 1.49 -25.73
C THR A 128 0.76 1.22 -27.08
N GLY A 129 1.08 -0.03 -27.34
CA GLY A 129 1.48 -0.47 -28.68
C GLY A 129 0.28 -0.48 -29.62
N VAL A 130 0.47 -0.03 -30.86
CA VAL A 130 -0.55 -0.01 -31.90
C VAL A 130 -0.05 -0.64 -33.19
N ASP A 131 -0.96 -1.26 -33.95
CA ASP A 131 -0.72 -1.76 -35.30
C ASP A 131 -0.71 -0.64 -36.35
N GLY A 132 -0.56 -1.01 -37.63
CA GLY A 132 -0.61 -0.05 -38.75
C GLY A 132 -1.94 0.67 -38.95
N ASN A 133 -3.01 0.20 -38.31
CA ASN A 133 -4.35 0.80 -38.34
C ASN A 133 -4.65 1.64 -37.09
N GLY A 134 -3.72 1.71 -36.15
CA GLY A 134 -3.89 2.40 -34.88
C GLY A 134 -4.65 1.61 -33.81
N ALA A 135 -4.92 0.33 -34.02
CA ALA A 135 -5.58 -0.51 -33.01
C ALA A 135 -4.57 -0.99 -31.96
N THR A 136 -4.97 -0.95 -30.69
CA THR A 136 -4.13 -1.42 -29.55
C THR A 136 -3.81 -2.90 -29.69
N ILE A 137 -2.51 -3.24 -29.68
CA ILE A 137 -1.98 -4.59 -29.72
C ILE A 137 -1.62 -5.12 -28.32
N ASN A 138 -1.33 -6.41 -28.23
CA ASN A 138 -0.81 -7.01 -27.01
C ASN A 138 0.66 -6.62 -26.77
N SER A 139 1.05 -6.44 -25.51
CA SER A 139 2.46 -6.36 -25.14
C SER A 139 3.06 -7.77 -25.18
N THR A 140 4.07 -7.97 -26.01
CA THR A 140 4.76 -9.26 -26.19
C THR A 140 6.23 -9.20 -25.82
N VAL A 141 6.75 -8.01 -25.52
CA VAL A 141 8.12 -7.81 -25.09
C VAL A 141 8.13 -7.17 -23.70
N LYS A 142 8.70 -7.90 -22.73
CA LYS A 142 8.84 -7.43 -21.34
C LYS A 142 9.76 -6.20 -21.32
N PRO A 143 9.35 -5.08 -20.64
CA PRO A 143 10.24 -3.95 -20.45
C PRO A 143 11.41 -4.35 -19.55
N THR A 144 12.61 -3.89 -19.90
CA THR A 144 13.85 -4.27 -19.23
C THR A 144 14.73 -3.07 -18.87
N THR A 145 14.46 -1.90 -19.46
CA THR A 145 15.28 -0.70 -19.24
C THR A 145 15.35 -0.31 -17.76
N ILE A 146 16.50 0.14 -17.35
CA ILE A 146 16.72 0.86 -16.08
C ILE A 146 17.07 2.33 -16.33
N SER A 147 16.82 2.84 -17.55
CA SER A 147 17.04 4.24 -17.88
C SER A 147 16.15 5.14 -17.06
N THR A 148 16.77 6.05 -16.33
CA THR A 148 16.08 7.01 -15.47
C THR A 148 15.48 8.19 -16.26
N THR A 149 15.97 8.43 -17.48
CA THR A 149 15.56 9.55 -18.33
C THR A 149 14.73 9.14 -19.52
N VAL A 150 15.15 8.11 -20.26
CA VAL A 150 14.55 7.71 -21.54
C VAL A 150 13.60 6.54 -21.38
N PRO A 151 12.30 6.66 -21.73
CA PRO A 151 11.39 5.54 -21.80
C PRO A 151 11.85 4.51 -22.84
N GLU A 152 11.60 3.24 -22.57
CA GLU A 152 11.82 2.14 -23.50
C GLU A 152 10.63 2.03 -24.47
N VAL A 153 10.92 1.90 -25.77
CA VAL A 153 9.92 1.51 -26.77
C VAL A 153 10.16 0.06 -27.14
N THR A 154 9.23 -0.81 -26.77
CA THR A 154 9.35 -2.26 -27.01
C THR A 154 8.98 -2.63 -28.44
N ALA A 155 9.65 -3.65 -28.98
CA ALA A 155 9.41 -4.17 -30.34
C ALA A 155 8.35 -5.29 -30.30
N ASP A 156 7.13 -4.96 -29.88
CA ASP A 156 6.04 -5.90 -29.76
C ASP A 156 5.61 -6.48 -31.11
N THR A 157 5.14 -7.72 -31.10
CA THR A 157 4.73 -8.43 -32.33
C THR A 157 3.53 -7.74 -32.99
N GLY A 158 3.68 -7.37 -34.25
CA GLY A 158 2.65 -6.66 -35.02
C GLY A 158 2.58 -5.15 -34.80
N ALA A 159 3.48 -4.60 -33.99
CA ALA A 159 3.52 -3.18 -33.73
C ALA A 159 3.95 -2.35 -34.95
N SER A 160 3.21 -1.28 -35.23
CA SER A 160 3.69 -0.13 -36.00
C SER A 160 4.38 0.87 -35.05
N LEU A 161 3.82 1.05 -33.85
CA LEU A 161 4.43 1.70 -32.73
C LEU A 161 4.33 0.77 -31.51
N GLY A 162 5.45 0.43 -30.89
CA GLY A 162 5.50 -0.42 -29.71
C GLY A 162 5.03 0.27 -28.45
N TYR A 163 4.84 -0.49 -27.37
CA TYR A 163 4.59 0.09 -26.05
C TYR A 163 5.73 1.00 -25.62
N MET A 164 5.40 2.08 -24.92
CA MET A 164 6.39 2.98 -24.33
C MET A 164 6.31 2.87 -22.81
N TRP A 165 7.37 2.34 -22.22
CA TRP A 165 7.48 2.08 -20.79
C TRP A 165 8.48 3.02 -20.13
N LYS A 166 8.05 3.73 -19.10
CA LYS A 166 8.92 4.52 -18.23
C LYS A 166 9.30 3.67 -17.02
N PHE A 167 10.59 3.44 -16.82
CA PHE A 167 11.08 2.84 -15.58
C PHE A 167 10.83 3.81 -14.42
N MET A 168 10.23 3.30 -13.32
CA MET A 168 9.90 4.09 -12.14
C MET A 168 10.85 3.79 -10.98
N TYR A 169 10.97 2.52 -10.60
CA TYR A 169 11.85 2.04 -9.53
C TYR A 169 11.94 0.52 -9.52
N SER A 170 12.91 0.00 -8.75
CA SER A 170 12.92 -1.41 -8.36
C SER A 170 12.46 -1.53 -6.90
N VAL A 171 11.63 -2.53 -6.60
CA VAL A 171 11.27 -2.83 -5.20
C VAL A 171 12.48 -3.49 -4.55
N THR A 172 12.98 -2.92 -3.45
CA THR A 172 14.15 -3.45 -2.75
C THR A 172 13.86 -4.82 -2.13
N ALA A 173 14.89 -5.64 -1.91
CA ALA A 173 14.72 -6.95 -1.30
C ALA A 173 14.04 -6.87 0.09
N SER A 174 14.33 -5.84 0.87
CA SER A 174 13.67 -5.58 2.15
C SER A 174 12.17 -5.29 1.97
N ASP A 175 11.83 -4.42 1.01
CA ASP A 175 10.44 -4.04 0.75
C ASP A 175 9.64 -5.20 0.13
N VAL A 176 10.28 -6.07 -0.65
CA VAL A 176 9.66 -7.30 -1.15
C VAL A 176 9.18 -8.18 0.00
N ILE A 177 10.04 -8.41 0.99
CA ILE A 177 9.72 -9.23 2.15
C ILE A 177 8.61 -8.59 2.99
N LYS A 178 8.73 -7.28 3.25
CA LYS A 178 7.82 -6.55 4.15
C LYS A 178 6.45 -6.28 3.52
N PHE A 179 6.39 -5.85 2.26
CA PHE A 179 5.21 -5.18 1.73
C PHE A 179 4.59 -5.83 0.49
N VAL A 180 5.35 -6.59 -0.30
CA VAL A 180 4.78 -7.22 -1.49
C VAL A 180 3.84 -8.35 -1.11
N THR A 181 2.65 -8.33 -1.72
CA THR A 181 1.64 -9.40 -1.63
C THR A 181 1.28 -9.88 -3.04
N ASN A 182 0.31 -10.78 -3.15
CA ASN A 182 -0.25 -11.18 -4.44
C ASN A 182 -0.99 -10.03 -5.14
N ASP A 183 -1.59 -9.12 -4.35
CA ASP A 183 -2.51 -8.09 -4.84
C ASP A 183 -1.95 -6.66 -4.71
N PHE A 184 -0.87 -6.44 -3.93
CA PHE A 184 -0.33 -5.12 -3.66
C PHE A 184 1.20 -5.09 -3.73
N ILE A 185 1.72 -3.93 -4.11
CA ILE A 185 3.16 -3.59 -4.12
C ILE A 185 3.40 -2.27 -3.39
N PRO A 186 4.55 -2.10 -2.73
CA PRO A 186 4.89 -0.83 -2.10
C PRO A 186 5.28 0.22 -3.14
N VAL A 187 5.03 1.48 -2.79
CA VAL A 187 5.55 2.65 -3.50
C VAL A 187 6.00 3.69 -2.49
N LYS A 188 7.13 4.34 -2.78
CA LYS A 188 7.67 5.42 -1.95
C LYS A 188 8.08 6.59 -2.83
N SER A 189 8.29 7.75 -2.23
CA SER A 189 8.98 8.89 -2.83
C SER A 189 10.19 9.22 -1.96
N LEU A 190 11.33 9.42 -2.56
CA LEU A 190 12.60 9.68 -1.87
C LEU A 190 12.78 11.17 -1.55
N GLY A 191 11.80 12.00 -1.90
CA GLY A 191 11.72 13.40 -1.54
C GLY A 191 11.96 14.36 -2.68
N ALA A 192 11.81 15.66 -2.37
CA ALA A 192 11.95 16.71 -3.36
C ALA A 192 13.38 16.74 -3.93
N LYS A 193 13.47 16.93 -5.24
CA LYS A 193 14.70 17.09 -6.03
C LYS A 193 15.73 18.05 -5.40
N SER A 194 15.25 19.09 -4.70
CA SER A 194 16.08 20.09 -4.03
C SER A 194 16.53 19.68 -2.63
N ALA A 195 15.96 18.68 -2.02
CA ALA A 195 16.29 18.25 -0.66
C ALA A 195 17.47 17.26 -0.62
N VAL A 196 17.91 16.78 -1.77
CA VAL A 196 18.93 15.74 -1.91
C VAL A 196 20.25 16.33 -2.41
N VAL A 197 20.63 17.48 -1.92
CA VAL A 197 21.89 18.11 -2.31
C VAL A 197 22.75 18.29 -1.08
N GLY A 198 23.56 17.34 -0.82
CA GLY A 198 24.62 17.48 0.14
C GLY A 198 25.93 17.09 -0.49
N SER A 199 27.01 17.66 -0.05
CA SER A 199 28.37 17.36 -0.38
C SER A 199 28.69 15.84 -0.42
N GLY A 200 28.25 15.17 -1.48
CA GLY A 200 28.49 13.75 -1.67
C GLY A 200 27.54 12.78 -0.95
N THR A 201 26.45 13.28 -0.37
CA THR A 201 25.41 12.44 0.24
C THR A 201 24.03 12.87 -0.22
N ASN A 202 23.18 11.95 -0.58
CA ASN A 202 21.83 12.17 -1.10
C ASN A 202 20.82 12.27 0.04
N GLY A 203 20.93 13.28 0.91
CA GLY A 203 19.98 13.42 2.00
C GLY A 203 19.82 12.18 2.89
N GLY A 204 20.91 11.39 3.02
CA GLY A 204 20.90 10.10 3.70
C GLY A 204 20.91 8.88 2.78
N PHE A 205 20.83 9.10 1.45
CA PHE A 205 20.87 8.04 0.45
C PHE A 205 22.27 7.78 -0.11
N GLY A 206 23.34 8.33 0.46
CA GLY A 206 24.71 8.11 0.03
C GLY A 206 25.18 9.00 -1.11
N SER A 207 26.41 8.78 -1.57
CA SER A 207 27.05 9.59 -2.63
C SER A 207 26.72 9.11 -4.04
N THR A 208 26.20 7.91 -4.16
CA THR A 208 25.63 7.35 -5.40
C THR A 208 24.14 7.30 -5.21
N ALA A 209 23.41 7.75 -6.17
CA ALA A 209 22.02 7.52 -6.27
C ALA A 209 21.72 6.11 -5.94
N ASP A 210 20.76 5.54 -5.57
CA ASP A 210 20.46 4.11 -5.43
C ASP A 210 21.13 3.37 -4.29
N ASP A 211 21.47 4.01 -3.21
CA ASP A 211 21.98 3.27 -2.05
C ASP A 211 20.90 2.35 -1.41
N ASP A 212 19.63 2.52 -1.80
CA ASP A 212 18.57 1.56 -1.53
C ASP A 212 18.43 0.50 -2.65
N GLY A 213 19.19 0.60 -3.72
CA GLY A 213 19.17 -0.30 -4.87
C GLY A 213 17.97 -0.17 -5.80
N SER A 214 17.12 0.85 -5.64
CA SER A 214 15.89 1.02 -6.42
C SER A 214 16.04 1.86 -7.69
N ALA A 215 17.13 2.57 -7.88
CA ALA A 215 17.35 3.63 -8.87
C ALA A 215 16.30 4.76 -8.85
N GLN A 216 15.46 4.78 -7.86
CA GLN A 216 14.29 5.66 -7.78
C GLN A 216 14.69 7.12 -7.65
N TRP A 217 15.70 7.43 -6.83
CA TRP A 217 16.15 8.80 -6.67
C TRP A 217 16.60 9.42 -7.99
N ASP A 218 17.31 8.66 -8.81
CA ASP A 218 17.73 9.11 -10.13
C ASP A 218 16.55 9.37 -11.07
N VAL A 219 15.53 8.53 -11.01
CA VAL A 219 14.27 8.73 -11.77
C VAL A 219 13.59 10.02 -11.32
N GLU A 220 13.39 10.21 -10.01
CA GLU A 220 12.77 11.41 -9.45
C GLU A 220 13.56 12.68 -9.80
N ASN A 221 14.89 12.62 -9.71
CA ASN A 221 15.77 13.74 -10.00
C ASN A 221 15.90 14.05 -11.50
N ALA A 222 15.74 13.05 -12.37
CA ALA A 222 15.79 13.21 -13.83
C ALA A 222 14.44 13.56 -14.46
N ALA A 223 13.37 13.63 -13.69
CA ALA A 223 12.03 14.00 -14.19
C ALA A 223 12.04 15.43 -14.78
N VAL A 224 11.40 15.61 -15.92
CA VAL A 224 11.35 16.89 -16.65
C VAL A 224 9.94 17.42 -16.65
N ASP A 225 9.72 18.53 -15.94
CA ASP A 225 8.43 19.22 -15.90
C ASP A 225 8.00 19.66 -17.30
N GLY A 226 6.76 19.31 -17.70
CA GLY A 226 6.20 19.68 -18.97
C GLY A 226 6.85 19.01 -20.19
N ALA A 227 7.59 17.90 -20.03
CA ALA A 227 8.01 17.09 -21.15
C ALA A 227 6.80 16.34 -21.77
N ILE A 228 6.80 16.22 -23.09
CA ILE A 228 5.70 15.61 -23.85
C ILE A 228 6.19 14.30 -24.47
N TYR A 229 5.57 13.18 -24.08
CA TYR A 229 5.98 11.86 -24.53
C TYR A 229 4.98 11.21 -25.49
N HIS A 230 3.72 11.64 -25.49
CA HIS A 230 2.68 10.98 -26.26
C HIS A 230 1.66 11.94 -26.87
N TYR A 231 1.09 11.54 -27.99
CA TYR A 231 0.15 12.31 -28.80
C TYR A 231 -0.94 11.39 -29.32
N VAL A 232 -2.18 11.88 -29.39
CA VAL A 232 -3.33 11.13 -29.89
C VAL A 232 -3.97 11.84 -31.07
N VAL A 233 -4.06 11.15 -32.21
CA VAL A 233 -4.84 11.66 -33.36
C VAL A 233 -6.32 11.63 -33.01
N THR A 234 -6.96 12.78 -32.92
CA THR A 234 -8.39 12.89 -32.61
C THR A 234 -9.25 13.03 -33.87
N ALA A 235 -8.66 13.53 -34.96
CA ALA A 235 -9.25 13.51 -36.30
C ALA A 235 -8.14 13.38 -37.35
N ALA A 236 -8.31 12.47 -38.30
CA ALA A 236 -7.33 12.23 -39.36
C ALA A 236 -7.25 13.35 -40.41
N GLY A 237 -8.33 14.10 -40.59
CA GLY A 237 -8.45 15.03 -41.67
C GLY A 237 -8.41 14.37 -43.05
N SER A 238 -8.23 15.15 -44.10
CA SER A 238 -8.10 14.63 -45.46
C SER A 238 -7.42 15.61 -46.42
N GLY A 239 -6.97 15.09 -47.57
CA GLY A 239 -6.44 15.91 -48.66
C GLY A 239 -5.02 16.45 -48.41
N TYR A 240 -4.31 15.94 -47.42
CA TYR A 240 -2.95 16.34 -47.10
C TYR A 240 -1.97 15.88 -48.17
N THR A 241 -1.10 16.78 -48.63
CA THR A 241 -0.04 16.52 -49.58
C THR A 241 1.27 17.21 -49.18
N SER A 242 2.40 16.66 -49.67
CA SER A 242 3.70 17.33 -49.69
C SER A 242 4.21 17.31 -51.13
N GLY A 243 4.11 18.45 -51.78
CA GLY A 243 4.23 18.49 -53.25
C GLY A 243 3.15 17.62 -53.90
N SER A 244 3.56 16.63 -54.70
CA SER A 244 2.64 15.67 -55.36
C SER A 244 2.37 14.40 -54.54
N SER A 245 3.03 14.22 -53.42
CA SER A 245 2.88 13.02 -52.57
C SER A 245 1.78 13.20 -51.54
N ASN A 246 0.90 12.20 -51.39
CA ASN A 246 -0.10 12.10 -50.33
C ASN A 246 0.28 11.12 -49.22
N THR A 247 1.51 10.56 -49.30
CA THR A 247 2.13 9.73 -48.25
C THR A 247 3.50 10.32 -47.93
N PHE A 248 3.63 10.90 -46.73
CA PHE A 248 4.82 11.65 -46.34
C PHE A 248 4.89 11.81 -44.82
N THR A 249 6.04 12.24 -44.30
CA THR A 249 6.22 12.65 -42.91
C THR A 249 6.67 14.11 -42.86
N VAL A 250 6.29 14.81 -41.78
CA VAL A 250 6.75 16.18 -41.53
C VAL A 250 6.98 16.41 -40.06
N ASN A 251 8.03 17.16 -39.72
CA ASN A 251 8.30 17.57 -38.34
C ASN A 251 7.66 18.94 -38.08
N VAL A 252 6.95 19.06 -36.98
CA VAL A 252 6.22 20.27 -36.61
C VAL A 252 6.55 20.64 -35.17
N PRO A 253 6.95 21.91 -34.92
CA PRO A 253 7.17 22.34 -33.54
C PRO A 253 5.85 22.45 -32.81
N VAL A 254 5.87 22.04 -31.51
CA VAL A 254 4.75 22.22 -30.60
C VAL A 254 4.69 23.67 -30.14
N GLN A 255 3.51 24.25 -30.17
CA GLN A 255 3.21 25.60 -29.69
C GLN A 255 2.70 25.53 -28.23
N GLY A 256 2.98 26.55 -27.44
CA GLY A 256 2.53 26.62 -26.04
C GLY A 256 3.42 27.51 -25.18
N ASP A 257 3.33 27.30 -23.89
CA ASP A 257 4.08 28.04 -22.87
C ASP A 257 5.45 27.43 -22.53
N GLY A 258 5.72 26.22 -23.02
CA GLY A 258 7.01 25.55 -22.93
C GLY A 258 7.90 25.77 -24.18
N SER A 259 8.94 24.97 -24.29
CA SER A 259 9.88 25.05 -25.41
C SER A 259 10.50 23.73 -25.79
N GLY A 260 10.96 23.61 -27.03
CA GLY A 260 11.82 22.52 -27.52
C GLY A 260 11.09 21.25 -27.95
N ALA A 261 9.76 21.13 -27.78
CA ALA A 261 9.03 19.96 -28.27
C ALA A 261 8.80 20.03 -29.78
N GLU A 262 9.07 18.91 -30.48
CA GLU A 262 8.72 18.72 -31.88
C GLU A 262 8.10 17.34 -32.11
N VAL A 263 7.10 17.28 -32.99
CA VAL A 263 6.43 16.05 -33.38
C VAL A 263 6.74 15.69 -34.83
N THR A 264 6.77 14.42 -35.13
CA THR A 264 6.70 13.88 -36.48
C THR A 264 5.28 13.45 -36.77
N LEU A 265 4.67 14.05 -37.79
CA LEU A 265 3.35 13.69 -38.32
C LEU A 265 3.54 12.76 -39.52
N SER A 266 2.85 11.61 -39.54
CA SER A 266 2.86 10.68 -40.65
C SER A 266 1.50 10.69 -41.35
N PHE A 267 1.52 11.00 -42.65
CA PHE A 267 0.36 11.01 -43.50
C PHE A 267 0.42 9.83 -44.47
N THR A 268 -0.72 9.16 -44.65
CA THR A 268 -0.91 8.08 -45.59
C THR A 268 -2.17 8.31 -46.38
N SER A 269 -2.11 8.31 -47.71
CA SER A 269 -3.24 8.59 -48.63
C SER A 269 -3.92 9.91 -48.28
N GLY A 270 -3.17 10.91 -47.85
CA GLY A 270 -3.67 12.25 -47.52
C GLY A 270 -4.39 12.37 -46.18
N ASN A 271 -4.32 11.37 -45.30
CA ASN A 271 -4.85 11.39 -43.94
C ASN A 271 -3.73 11.33 -42.93
N LEU A 272 -3.84 12.01 -41.80
CA LEU A 272 -2.94 11.87 -40.66
C LEU A 272 -3.20 10.54 -40.01
N THR A 273 -2.21 9.63 -40.04
CA THR A 273 -2.34 8.29 -39.52
C THR A 273 -1.60 8.08 -38.19
N GLN A 274 -0.46 8.74 -38.01
CA GLN A 274 0.34 8.59 -36.78
C GLN A 274 0.99 9.92 -36.37
N VAL A 275 1.17 10.08 -35.07
CA VAL A 275 1.91 11.19 -34.46
C VAL A 275 2.85 10.62 -33.40
N TYR A 276 4.09 10.98 -33.46
CA TYR A 276 5.09 10.59 -32.48
C TYR A 276 6.11 11.72 -32.29
N HIS A 277 6.83 11.71 -31.20
CA HIS A 277 7.86 12.71 -30.98
C HIS A 277 8.96 12.56 -32.03
N ARG A 278 9.55 13.67 -32.44
CA ARG A 278 10.70 13.66 -33.32
C ARG A 278 11.84 12.86 -32.68
N SER A 279 12.58 12.09 -33.50
CA SER A 279 13.69 11.27 -33.00
C SER A 279 14.73 12.10 -32.26
N GLY A 280 15.06 11.68 -31.02
CA GLY A 280 16.00 12.33 -30.12
C GLY A 280 15.33 12.93 -28.87
N THR A 281 15.98 12.78 -27.73
CA THR A 281 15.45 13.21 -26.41
C THR A 281 15.29 14.73 -26.30
N SER A 282 16.07 15.51 -27.07
CA SER A 282 15.99 16.96 -27.10
C SER A 282 14.67 17.52 -27.62
N TYR A 283 13.82 16.68 -28.24
CA TYR A 283 12.54 17.08 -28.81
C TYR A 283 11.33 16.75 -27.96
N TRP A 284 11.51 16.27 -26.72
CA TRP A 284 10.41 16.08 -25.78
C TRP A 284 9.95 17.41 -25.15
N GLY A 285 10.77 18.44 -25.23
CA GLY A 285 10.49 19.75 -24.67
C GLY A 285 10.52 19.81 -23.15
N THR A 286 10.23 20.99 -22.64
CA THR A 286 10.20 21.26 -21.20
C THR A 286 9.32 22.47 -20.90
N GLY A 287 8.77 22.54 -19.70
CA GLY A 287 8.01 23.69 -19.20
C GLY A 287 6.58 23.81 -19.72
N TYR A 288 6.10 22.89 -20.53
CA TYR A 288 4.75 22.96 -21.05
C TYR A 288 3.70 22.70 -19.95
N LYS A 289 2.78 23.65 -19.81
CA LYS A 289 1.52 23.51 -19.05
C LYS A 289 0.32 23.49 -20.02
N ARG A 290 0.51 24.06 -21.21
CA ARG A 290 -0.43 24.08 -22.32
C ARG A 290 0.33 23.87 -23.62
N ALA A 291 -0.19 22.99 -24.45
CA ALA A 291 0.44 22.67 -25.72
C ALA A 291 -0.61 22.46 -26.81
N SER A 292 -0.27 22.85 -28.02
CA SER A 292 -1.08 22.64 -29.24
C SER A 292 -0.18 22.49 -30.46
N LEU A 293 -0.69 21.89 -31.51
CA LEU A 293 -0.05 22.01 -32.82
C LEU A 293 -0.62 23.25 -33.55
N PRO A 294 0.18 23.84 -34.45
CA PRO A 294 -0.37 24.82 -35.37
C PRO A 294 -1.48 24.18 -36.23
N THR A 295 -2.34 25.02 -36.80
CA THR A 295 -3.28 24.53 -37.81
C THR A 295 -2.49 23.82 -38.92
N LEU A 296 -2.82 22.55 -39.17
CA LEU A 296 -2.12 21.75 -40.17
C LEU A 296 -2.67 22.08 -41.54
N ASP A 297 -2.07 23.08 -42.20
CA ASP A 297 -2.41 23.56 -43.55
C ASP A 297 -1.12 23.94 -44.31
N SER A 298 -1.27 24.60 -45.43
CA SER A 298 -0.14 25.03 -46.29
C SER A 298 0.79 26.07 -45.66
N ASN A 299 0.49 26.59 -44.46
CA ASN A 299 1.39 27.48 -43.73
C ASN A 299 2.44 26.67 -42.93
N VAL A 300 2.19 25.35 -42.73
CA VAL A 300 3.19 24.47 -42.10
C VAL A 300 4.15 23.97 -43.18
N SER A 301 5.43 24.24 -42.99
CA SER A 301 6.48 23.78 -43.92
C SER A 301 6.41 22.26 -44.14
N GLY A 302 6.34 21.85 -45.40
CA GLY A 302 6.21 20.46 -45.80
C GLY A 302 4.78 19.97 -45.99
N ILE A 303 3.76 20.79 -45.73
CA ILE A 303 2.36 20.54 -46.02
C ILE A 303 1.93 21.46 -47.15
N ALA A 304 1.39 20.91 -48.25
CA ALA A 304 0.93 21.69 -49.40
C ALA A 304 -0.59 21.82 -49.51
N GLY A 305 -1.36 21.02 -48.79
CA GLY A 305 -2.83 21.05 -48.80
C GLY A 305 -3.42 20.16 -47.72
N GLY A 306 -4.73 20.06 -47.66
CA GLY A 306 -5.45 19.25 -46.66
C GLY A 306 -6.04 20.08 -45.53
N SER A 307 -6.95 19.48 -44.78
CA SER A 307 -7.60 20.12 -43.64
C SER A 307 -8.22 19.09 -42.67
N GLY A 308 -8.59 19.56 -41.47
CA GLY A 308 -9.42 18.83 -40.53
C GLY A 308 -8.67 17.82 -39.62
N ALA A 309 -7.36 17.67 -39.76
CA ALA A 309 -6.61 16.84 -38.80
C ALA A 309 -6.46 17.56 -37.45
N THR A 310 -6.70 16.85 -36.41
CA THR A 310 -6.51 17.32 -35.02
C THR A 310 -5.77 16.30 -34.17
N VAL A 311 -4.96 16.79 -33.25
CA VAL A 311 -4.13 16.01 -32.35
C VAL A 311 -4.32 16.51 -30.92
N HIS A 312 -4.57 15.60 -30.00
CA HIS A 312 -4.45 15.90 -28.57
C HIS A 312 -3.04 15.58 -28.10
N ILE A 313 -2.42 16.53 -27.43
CA ILE A 313 -1.08 16.40 -26.84
C ILE A 313 -1.27 15.96 -25.40
N ILE A 314 -0.72 14.80 -25.03
CA ILE A 314 -0.79 14.28 -23.66
C ILE A 314 0.23 15.02 -22.80
N MET A 315 -0.26 15.78 -21.84
CA MET A 315 0.57 16.54 -20.90
C MET A 315 1.09 15.64 -19.79
N SER A 316 2.38 15.75 -19.47
CA SER A 316 2.94 15.09 -18.31
C SER A 316 2.31 15.57 -17.00
N PRO A 317 2.31 14.77 -15.94
CA PRO A 317 1.95 15.25 -14.60
C PRO A 317 2.88 16.40 -14.17
N ILE A 318 2.44 17.18 -13.18
CA ILE A 318 3.24 18.27 -12.61
C ILE A 318 4.60 17.73 -12.15
N ASN A 319 5.66 18.44 -12.47
CA ASN A 319 7.07 18.08 -12.29
C ASN A 319 7.60 16.96 -13.22
N GLY A 320 6.76 16.40 -14.09
CA GLY A 320 7.17 15.37 -15.05
C GLY A 320 6.97 13.94 -14.56
N HIS A 321 7.04 13.01 -15.51
CA HIS A 321 6.93 11.58 -15.20
C HIS A 321 8.10 11.08 -14.35
N GLY A 322 7.77 10.41 -13.25
CA GLY A 322 8.71 9.87 -12.29
C GLY A 322 9.05 10.80 -11.13
N ALA A 323 8.63 12.06 -11.15
CA ALA A 323 8.96 13.04 -10.10
C ALA A 323 8.40 12.68 -8.73
N ASN A 324 7.23 12.06 -8.68
CA ASN A 324 6.58 11.59 -7.47
C ASN A 324 5.77 10.31 -7.76
N PRO A 325 6.38 9.14 -7.63
CA PRO A 325 5.71 7.88 -7.95
C PRO A 325 4.42 7.63 -7.16
N ILE A 326 4.34 8.08 -5.89
CA ILE A 326 3.16 7.94 -5.05
C ILE A 326 1.95 8.66 -5.68
N GLU A 327 2.12 9.94 -6.01
CA GLU A 327 1.03 10.74 -6.61
C GLU A 327 0.73 10.34 -8.05
N GLU A 328 1.77 9.94 -8.78
CA GLU A 328 1.67 9.63 -10.21
C GLU A 328 0.98 8.28 -10.48
N MET A 329 1.09 7.33 -9.54
CA MET A 329 0.49 6.00 -9.68
C MET A 329 -0.69 5.75 -8.73
N GLY A 330 -1.07 6.73 -7.90
CA GLY A 330 -2.22 6.63 -7.00
C GLY A 330 -1.96 5.78 -5.76
N GLY A 331 -0.87 6.09 -5.03
CA GLY A 331 -0.49 5.40 -3.78
C GLY A 331 -1.40 5.75 -2.60
N ASN A 332 -2.66 5.38 -2.68
CA ASN A 332 -3.72 5.68 -1.71
C ASN A 332 -3.96 4.54 -0.70
N TYR A 333 -3.19 3.46 -0.75
CA TYR A 333 -3.18 2.41 0.26
C TYR A 333 -2.03 2.62 1.24
N ALA A 334 -2.24 2.23 2.50
CA ALA A 334 -1.19 2.05 3.47
C ALA A 334 -0.98 0.55 3.73
N ILE A 335 0.25 0.06 3.60
CA ILE A 335 0.63 -1.31 3.90
C ILE A 335 1.44 -1.30 5.19
N VAL A 336 0.90 -1.88 6.25
CA VAL A 336 1.58 -2.06 7.54
C VAL A 336 2.07 -3.50 7.64
N ASN A 337 3.35 -3.69 7.93
CA ASN A 337 3.93 -5.01 8.19
C ASN A 337 4.25 -5.16 9.67
N SER A 338 3.89 -6.30 10.25
CA SER A 338 4.31 -6.69 11.60
C SER A 338 4.68 -8.16 11.61
N ARG A 339 5.89 -8.45 12.01
CA ARG A 339 6.38 -9.83 12.14
C ARG A 339 6.35 -10.24 13.59
N LEU A 340 5.60 -11.31 13.91
CA LEU A 340 5.54 -11.89 15.23
C LEU A 340 6.51 -13.08 15.31
N GLU A 341 7.45 -13.02 16.23
CA GLU A 341 8.43 -14.07 16.46
C GLU A 341 8.20 -14.74 17.81
N PHE A 342 8.65 -16.00 17.92
CA PHE A 342 8.64 -16.68 19.20
C PHE A 342 9.62 -16.01 20.19
N GLY A 343 9.18 -15.85 21.41
CA GLY A 343 10.03 -15.33 22.49
C GLY A 343 10.08 -13.81 22.60
N GLU A 344 9.30 -13.06 21.84
CA GLU A 344 9.19 -11.61 22.02
C GLU A 344 8.53 -11.28 23.37
N GLY A 345 9.10 -10.29 24.08
CA GLY A 345 8.60 -9.87 25.40
C GLY A 345 8.69 -10.96 26.47
N LEU A 346 9.71 -11.83 26.42
CA LEU A 346 9.85 -12.92 27.39
C LEU A 346 9.99 -12.39 28.82
N ASP A 347 8.98 -12.67 29.64
CA ASP A 347 9.01 -12.50 31.08
C ASP A 347 8.65 -13.80 31.79
N GLY A 348 9.52 -14.28 32.70
CA GLY A 348 9.31 -15.51 33.46
C GLY A 348 9.12 -16.78 32.62
N GLY A 349 9.54 -16.77 31.35
CA GLY A 349 9.37 -17.89 30.41
C GLY A 349 8.11 -17.79 29.54
N PHE A 350 7.39 -16.66 29.62
CA PHE A 350 6.21 -16.37 28.78
C PHE A 350 6.55 -15.31 27.74
N SER A 351 6.17 -15.55 26.49
CA SER A 351 6.15 -14.52 25.45
C SER A 351 4.91 -13.63 25.60
N ASP A 352 4.99 -12.35 25.22
CA ASP A 352 3.81 -11.49 25.12
C ASP A 352 2.80 -12.06 24.13
N PHE A 353 3.30 -12.66 23.06
CA PHE A 353 2.51 -13.34 22.04
C PHE A 353 2.44 -14.85 22.36
N PRO A 354 1.39 -15.33 23.02
CA PRO A 354 1.29 -16.72 23.42
C PRO A 354 1.30 -17.65 22.22
N THR A 355 1.94 -18.81 22.39
CA THR A 355 1.89 -19.95 21.46
C THR A 355 0.92 -21.00 21.97
N ASP A 356 0.65 -22.02 21.17
CA ASP A 356 -0.32 -23.09 21.48
C ASP A 356 -1.75 -22.60 21.71
N ASN A 357 -2.07 -21.45 21.12
CA ASN A 357 -3.38 -20.87 21.11
C ASN A 357 -3.66 -20.19 19.75
N ASP A 358 -4.93 -20.02 19.44
CA ASP A 358 -5.37 -19.31 18.26
C ASP A 358 -5.58 -17.83 18.57
N PHE A 359 -5.44 -16.99 17.56
CA PHE A 359 -6.02 -15.67 17.56
C PHE A 359 -6.92 -15.48 16.32
N ARG A 360 -7.95 -14.63 16.45
CA ARG A 360 -8.99 -14.44 15.42
C ARG A 360 -9.28 -12.98 15.13
N ARG A 361 -8.53 -12.08 15.72
CA ARG A 361 -8.67 -10.64 15.56
C ARG A 361 -7.29 -10.00 15.43
N ILE A 362 -7.18 -9.10 14.47
CA ILE A 362 -5.98 -8.29 14.27
C ILE A 362 -6.43 -6.84 14.17
N GLY A 363 -5.63 -5.92 14.64
CA GLY A 363 -5.92 -4.51 14.46
C GLY A 363 -4.72 -3.62 14.67
N LEU A 364 -5.00 -2.33 14.57
CA LEU A 364 -4.04 -1.26 14.77
C LEU A 364 -4.56 -0.32 15.85
N ILE A 365 -3.71 -0.02 16.84
CA ILE A 365 -4.03 0.89 17.94
C ILE A 365 -2.93 1.94 18.09
N LYS A 366 -3.35 3.18 18.33
CA LYS A 366 -2.47 4.33 18.54
C LYS A 366 -2.43 4.72 20.01
N ASN A 367 -1.24 5.00 20.51
CA ASN A 367 -0.97 5.51 21.85
C ASN A 367 -1.59 4.70 23.01
N PRO A 368 -1.44 3.36 23.05
CA PRO A 368 -1.84 2.62 24.23
C PRO A 368 -0.99 3.02 25.45
N VAL A 369 -1.59 3.00 26.63
CA VAL A 369 -0.95 3.41 27.87
C VAL A 369 -0.41 2.22 28.62
N LYS A 370 0.80 2.36 29.19
CA LYS A 370 1.42 1.33 30.05
C LYS A 370 0.79 1.35 31.45
N ALA A 371 0.31 0.22 31.92
CA ALA A 371 -0.39 0.10 33.20
C ALA A 371 0.49 0.55 34.41
N SER A 372 1.79 0.27 34.37
CA SER A 372 2.71 0.59 35.45
C SER A 372 3.06 2.08 35.58
N SER A 373 2.94 2.86 34.50
CA SER A 373 3.36 4.28 34.48
C SER A 373 2.22 5.26 34.21
N GLY A 374 1.10 4.81 33.64
CA GLY A 374 0.03 5.69 33.17
C GLY A 374 0.40 6.57 31.99
N ALA A 375 1.51 6.30 31.30
CA ALA A 375 1.99 7.05 30.13
C ALA A 375 1.88 6.22 28.85
N VAL A 376 1.86 6.91 27.71
CA VAL A 376 1.92 6.23 26.39
C VAL A 376 3.12 5.31 26.36
N SER A 377 2.91 4.06 25.96
CA SER A 377 3.98 3.05 25.93
C SER A 377 4.99 3.37 24.84
N GLY A 378 6.27 3.10 25.17
CA GLY A 378 7.36 3.10 24.20
C GLY A 378 7.99 1.71 24.02
N ASP A 379 7.37 0.67 24.62
CA ASP A 379 7.91 -0.70 24.61
C ASP A 379 7.74 -1.33 23.21
N ALA A 380 8.63 -2.23 22.85
CA ALA A 380 8.58 -2.93 21.55
C ALA A 380 7.37 -3.86 21.47
N THR A 381 7.04 -4.51 22.58
CA THR A 381 5.87 -5.38 22.73
C THR A 381 5.20 -5.12 24.07
N MET A 382 3.94 -5.48 24.21
CA MET A 382 3.18 -5.47 25.46
C MET A 382 2.16 -6.59 25.47
N THR A 383 1.94 -7.18 26.65
CA THR A 383 0.80 -8.08 26.85
C THR A 383 -0.40 -7.34 27.47
N ALA A 384 -1.59 -7.63 26.96
CA ALA A 384 -2.86 -7.21 27.56
C ALA A 384 -3.48 -8.28 28.47
N THR A 385 -2.79 -9.42 28.66
CA THR A 385 -3.25 -10.53 29.50
C THR A 385 -2.80 -10.36 30.95
N ASN A 386 -3.66 -10.78 31.88
CA ASN A 386 -3.28 -10.96 33.27
C ASN A 386 -2.42 -12.23 33.41
N MET A 387 -1.57 -12.28 34.41
CA MET A 387 -0.81 -13.48 34.76
C MET A 387 -1.26 -13.99 36.13
N LEU A 388 -1.63 -15.27 36.18
CA LEU A 388 -2.17 -15.95 37.34
C LEU A 388 -1.40 -17.25 37.57
N THR A 389 -0.78 -17.44 38.74
CA THR A 389 -0.12 -18.69 39.12
C THR A 389 -0.99 -19.45 40.12
N VAL A 390 -1.27 -20.72 39.80
CA VAL A 390 -2.07 -21.63 40.63
C VAL A 390 -1.19 -22.75 41.20
N ASP A 391 -1.66 -23.42 42.20
CA ASP A 391 -0.96 -24.56 42.84
C ASP A 391 -0.91 -25.80 41.92
N ASN A 392 -1.95 -26.02 41.11
CA ASN A 392 -2.06 -27.13 40.18
C ASN A 392 -2.90 -26.79 38.94
N ALA A 393 -2.26 -26.65 37.78
CA ALA A 393 -2.93 -26.39 36.51
C ALA A 393 -3.19 -27.65 35.68
N SER A 394 -3.07 -28.87 36.19
CA SER A 394 -3.20 -30.10 35.40
C SER A 394 -4.57 -30.30 34.76
N SER A 395 -5.63 -29.83 35.39
CA SER A 395 -7.02 -29.89 34.89
C SER A 395 -7.49 -28.65 34.10
N ILE A 396 -6.60 -27.64 33.95
CA ILE A 396 -6.86 -26.39 33.27
C ILE A 396 -6.27 -26.44 31.84
N ASN A 397 -7.06 -26.09 30.86
CA ASN A 397 -6.65 -26.03 29.46
C ASN A 397 -6.79 -24.60 28.91
N VAL A 398 -6.15 -24.32 27.78
CA VAL A 398 -6.38 -23.12 27.00
C VAL A 398 -7.87 -23.04 26.62
N ASP A 399 -8.42 -21.84 26.59
CA ASP A 399 -9.83 -21.47 26.38
C ASP A 399 -10.78 -21.83 27.52
N ASP A 400 -10.33 -22.48 28.60
CA ASP A 400 -11.19 -22.70 29.76
C ASP A 400 -11.65 -21.38 30.38
N LEU A 401 -12.91 -21.35 30.80
CA LEU A 401 -13.46 -20.30 31.66
C LEU A 401 -13.28 -20.73 33.12
N LEU A 402 -12.59 -19.88 33.88
CA LEU A 402 -12.32 -20.08 35.30
C LEU A 402 -13.05 -19.01 36.13
N THR A 403 -13.53 -19.41 37.31
CA THR A 403 -14.18 -18.52 38.29
C THR A 403 -13.58 -18.73 39.68
N ASP A 404 -13.71 -17.72 40.55
CA ASP A 404 -13.29 -17.81 41.97
C ASP A 404 -14.37 -18.44 42.88
N ALA A 405 -15.50 -18.82 42.33
CA ALA A 405 -16.61 -19.43 43.05
C ALA A 405 -17.27 -20.55 42.22
N SER A 406 -17.84 -21.53 42.93
CA SER A 406 -18.58 -22.65 42.29
C SER A 406 -19.86 -22.23 41.59
N SER A 407 -20.40 -21.08 41.93
CA SER A 407 -21.57 -20.45 41.33
C SER A 407 -21.31 -19.00 41.02
N GLU A 408 -21.57 -18.61 39.78
CA GLU A 408 -21.28 -17.25 39.29
C GLU A 408 -22.28 -16.23 39.84
N SER A 409 -21.77 -15.09 40.30
CA SER A 409 -22.53 -13.93 40.81
C SER A 409 -21.93 -12.61 40.29
N ALA A 410 -22.50 -11.49 40.66
CA ALA A 410 -21.96 -10.15 40.31
C ALA A 410 -20.59 -9.82 40.96
N THR A 411 -20.17 -10.58 41.96
CA THR A 411 -18.87 -10.39 42.63
C THR A 411 -17.85 -11.46 42.25
N THR A 412 -18.20 -12.40 41.37
CA THR A 412 -17.33 -13.52 40.99
C THR A 412 -16.26 -13.04 40.00
N ALA A 413 -15.00 -13.33 40.29
CA ALA A 413 -13.93 -13.20 39.31
C ALA A 413 -14.09 -14.26 38.21
N LYS A 414 -13.97 -13.83 36.96
CA LYS A 414 -14.13 -14.71 35.80
C LYS A 414 -13.10 -14.38 34.74
N VAL A 415 -12.37 -15.39 34.30
CA VAL A 415 -11.32 -15.23 33.29
C VAL A 415 -11.38 -16.36 32.27
N ARG A 416 -10.84 -16.07 31.07
CA ARG A 416 -10.53 -17.07 30.05
C ARG A 416 -9.03 -17.32 30.02
N VAL A 417 -8.63 -18.57 29.97
CA VAL A 417 -7.22 -18.97 29.82
C VAL A 417 -6.79 -18.79 28.37
N VAL A 418 -5.78 -17.95 28.15
CA VAL A 418 -5.21 -17.68 26.80
C VAL A 418 -3.97 -18.54 26.57
N SER A 419 -3.16 -18.77 27.61
CA SER A 419 -1.95 -19.57 27.53
C SER A 419 -1.65 -20.20 28.88
N LYS A 420 -0.94 -21.32 28.85
CA LYS A 420 -0.54 -22.02 30.06
C LYS A 420 0.90 -22.52 29.94
N THR A 421 1.72 -22.20 30.93
CA THR A 421 3.07 -22.76 31.07
C THR A 421 3.23 -23.27 32.50
N SER A 422 3.35 -24.59 32.66
CA SER A 422 3.33 -25.24 33.99
C SER A 422 2.07 -24.83 34.78
N ASN A 423 2.23 -24.18 35.92
CA ASN A 423 1.15 -23.71 36.78
C ASN A 423 0.82 -22.23 36.62
N THR A 424 1.43 -21.54 35.68
CA THR A 424 1.15 -20.13 35.39
C THR A 424 0.28 -20.02 34.16
N LEU A 425 -0.74 -19.17 34.25
CA LEU A 425 -1.77 -18.93 33.24
C LEU A 425 -1.71 -17.49 32.79
N LYS A 426 -1.74 -17.25 31.49
CA LYS A 426 -2.13 -15.95 30.94
C LYS A 426 -3.62 -15.94 30.69
N THR A 427 -4.31 -14.92 31.18
CA THR A 427 -5.78 -14.90 31.17
C THR A 427 -6.32 -13.56 30.69
N LEU A 428 -7.49 -13.58 30.08
CA LEU A 428 -8.30 -12.40 29.79
C LEU A 428 -9.50 -12.35 30.75
N PRO A 429 -9.83 -11.20 31.34
CA PRO A 429 -11.04 -11.05 32.12
C PRO A 429 -12.28 -11.23 31.25
N VAL A 430 -13.31 -11.79 31.82
CA VAL A 430 -14.62 -12.01 31.20
C VAL A 430 -15.66 -11.43 32.13
N ALA A 431 -16.66 -10.72 31.59
CA ALA A 431 -17.76 -10.22 32.40
C ALA A 431 -18.48 -11.39 33.10
N ASN A 432 -18.72 -11.23 34.40
CA ASN A 432 -19.46 -12.19 35.19
C ASN A 432 -20.98 -12.08 34.99
N ALA A 433 -21.79 -12.82 35.74
CA ALA A 433 -23.24 -12.79 35.63
C ALA A 433 -23.88 -11.43 35.95
N GLY A 434 -23.15 -10.52 36.61
CA GLY A 434 -23.55 -9.13 36.87
C GLY A 434 -23.12 -8.16 35.80
N GLY A 435 -22.35 -8.60 34.79
CA GLY A 435 -21.72 -7.73 33.80
C GLY A 435 -20.45 -7.03 34.28
N GLU A 436 -19.92 -7.45 35.42
CA GLU A 436 -18.74 -6.84 36.06
C GLU A 436 -17.46 -7.62 35.77
N TYR A 437 -16.32 -6.90 35.69
CA TYR A 437 -14.98 -7.44 35.55
C TYR A 437 -14.30 -7.47 36.93
N VAL A 438 -14.37 -8.62 37.59
CA VAL A 438 -13.73 -8.82 38.89
C VAL A 438 -12.43 -9.60 38.69
N ALA A 439 -11.34 -9.12 39.32
CA ALA A 439 -10.04 -9.78 39.25
C ALA A 439 -9.94 -10.86 40.31
N PHE A 440 -9.22 -11.95 40.00
CA PHE A 440 -8.76 -12.91 41.00
C PHE A 440 -7.82 -12.24 42.03
N ALA A 441 -7.92 -12.68 43.27
CA ALA A 441 -6.99 -12.32 44.33
C ALA A 441 -6.04 -13.48 44.64
N ASN A 442 -5.00 -13.20 45.42
CA ASN A 442 -4.16 -14.27 45.98
C ASN A 442 -4.99 -15.14 46.94
N ASP A 443 -4.68 -16.40 46.98
CA ASP A 443 -5.35 -17.42 47.77
C ASP A 443 -6.82 -17.72 47.39
N ASP A 444 -7.31 -17.16 46.25
CA ASP A 444 -8.64 -17.50 45.76
C ASP A 444 -8.73 -18.95 45.29
N GLU A 445 -9.89 -19.57 45.49
CA GLU A 445 -10.20 -20.88 44.93
C GLU A 445 -10.48 -20.72 43.40
N VAL A 446 -10.05 -21.71 42.60
CA VAL A 446 -10.24 -21.71 41.15
C VAL A 446 -11.22 -22.82 40.77
N TYR A 447 -12.30 -22.44 40.15
CA TYR A 447 -13.36 -23.33 39.68
C TYR A 447 -13.42 -23.39 38.16
N LYS A 448 -13.69 -24.58 37.62
CA LYS A 448 -14.02 -24.81 36.21
C LYS A 448 -15.37 -25.51 36.15
N ALA A 449 -16.36 -24.89 35.52
CA ALA A 449 -17.75 -25.42 35.44
C ALA A 449 -18.32 -25.84 36.80
N GLY A 450 -18.10 -25.02 37.84
CA GLY A 450 -18.57 -25.23 39.19
C GLY A 450 -17.78 -26.24 40.02
N THR A 451 -16.74 -26.85 39.48
CA THR A 451 -15.84 -27.79 40.19
C THR A 451 -14.52 -27.12 40.53
N LYS A 452 -14.11 -27.16 41.79
CA LYS A 452 -12.80 -26.66 42.22
C LYS A 452 -11.68 -27.48 41.54
N VAL A 453 -10.73 -26.78 40.89
CA VAL A 453 -9.64 -27.38 40.13
C VAL A 453 -8.26 -26.98 40.62
N ALA A 454 -8.15 -25.85 41.33
CA ALA A 454 -6.88 -25.32 41.86
C ALA A 454 -7.14 -24.24 42.92
N ASP A 455 -6.07 -23.75 43.53
CA ASP A 455 -6.03 -22.54 44.32
C ASP A 455 -4.99 -21.57 43.72
N VAL A 456 -5.28 -20.25 43.72
CA VAL A 456 -4.31 -19.22 43.40
C VAL A 456 -3.26 -19.20 44.49
N THR A 457 -1.98 -19.21 44.12
CA THR A 457 -0.92 -19.21 45.16
C THR A 457 -0.88 -17.87 45.92
N ALA A 458 -0.29 -17.86 47.10
CA ALA A 458 -0.21 -16.67 47.99
C ALA A 458 0.46 -15.42 47.36
N SER A 459 1.10 -15.59 46.22
CA SER A 459 1.66 -14.51 45.37
C SER A 459 1.38 -14.78 43.90
N GLY A 460 0.25 -15.42 43.59
CA GLY A 460 -0.08 -15.93 42.27
C GLY A 460 -0.56 -14.84 41.32
N VAL A 461 -1.09 -13.74 41.82
CA VAL A 461 -1.53 -12.60 40.99
C VAL A 461 -0.33 -11.70 40.72
N SER A 462 0.07 -11.59 39.47
CA SER A 462 1.18 -10.72 39.06
C SER A 462 0.73 -9.26 39.04
N SER A 463 1.44 -8.39 39.76
CA SER A 463 1.22 -6.93 39.71
C SER A 463 1.87 -6.26 38.48
N ALA A 464 2.70 -7.00 37.73
CA ALA A 464 3.33 -6.49 36.51
C ALA A 464 2.44 -6.69 35.28
N HIS A 465 1.37 -7.47 35.40
CA HIS A 465 0.46 -7.81 34.30
C HIS A 465 -0.99 -7.42 34.62
N PRO A 466 -1.75 -6.92 33.62
CA PRO A 466 -1.34 -6.69 32.25
C PRO A 466 -0.36 -5.49 32.15
N GLU A 467 0.50 -5.52 31.13
CA GLU A 467 1.41 -4.38 30.87
C GLU A 467 0.66 -3.19 30.23
N MET A 468 -0.31 -3.49 29.39
CA MET A 468 -1.19 -2.49 28.79
C MET A 468 -2.35 -2.15 29.75
N GLN A 469 -2.57 -0.86 30.00
CA GLN A 469 -3.78 -0.39 30.66
C GLN A 469 -4.96 -0.54 29.69
N ARG A 470 -5.93 -1.40 30.01
CA ARG A 470 -7.13 -1.61 29.17
C ARG A 470 -7.91 -0.33 28.94
N PHE A 471 -8.66 -0.30 27.85
CA PHE A 471 -9.49 0.83 27.44
C PHE A 471 -8.69 2.13 27.28
N THR A 472 -7.43 2.02 26.87
CA THR A 472 -6.57 3.16 26.53
C THR A 472 -6.02 3.03 25.12
N GLY A 473 -5.60 4.17 24.54
CA GLY A 473 -5.24 4.26 23.14
C GLY A 473 -6.46 4.47 22.26
N GLN A 474 -6.25 4.57 20.96
CA GLN A 474 -7.27 4.73 19.95
C GLN A 474 -7.18 3.59 18.94
N ILE A 475 -8.23 2.81 18.80
CA ILE A 475 -8.30 1.75 17.80
C ILE A 475 -8.52 2.40 16.44
N LEU A 476 -7.60 2.16 15.49
CA LEU A 476 -7.62 2.74 14.15
C LEU A 476 -8.15 1.74 13.10
N TYR A 477 -7.91 0.45 13.31
CA TYR A 477 -8.30 -0.61 12.38
C TYR A 477 -8.56 -1.90 13.13
N VAL A 478 -9.58 -2.64 12.70
CA VAL A 478 -9.92 -3.98 13.22
C VAL A 478 -10.30 -4.89 12.07
N GLU A 479 -9.79 -6.11 12.11
CA GLU A 479 -10.14 -7.17 11.19
C GLU A 479 -10.45 -8.45 11.98
N ASN A 480 -11.62 -9.03 11.78
CA ASN A 480 -11.99 -10.33 12.29
C ASN A 480 -11.61 -11.41 11.26
N ARG A 481 -10.97 -12.48 11.71
CA ARG A 481 -10.43 -13.55 10.85
C ARG A 481 -10.87 -14.93 11.35
N GLY A 482 -10.72 -15.94 10.51
CA GLY A 482 -10.68 -17.32 10.94
C GLY A 482 -9.50 -17.57 11.89
N ALA A 483 -9.51 -18.69 12.57
CA ALA A 483 -8.46 -19.05 13.51
C ALA A 483 -7.06 -19.05 12.87
N VAL A 484 -6.13 -18.36 13.49
CA VAL A 484 -4.71 -18.41 13.16
C VAL A 484 -4.00 -19.06 14.35
N SER A 485 -3.57 -20.30 14.17
CA SER A 485 -2.87 -21.07 15.22
C SER A 485 -1.40 -20.74 15.24
N ARG A 486 -0.83 -20.59 16.42
CA ARG A 486 0.60 -20.33 16.64
C ARG A 486 1.29 -21.52 17.28
N ALA A 487 2.38 -21.98 16.69
CA ALA A 487 3.29 -22.97 17.28
C ALA A 487 4.55 -22.27 17.86
N ALA A 488 5.27 -22.98 18.75
CA ALA A 488 6.39 -22.42 19.50
C ALA A 488 7.58 -21.95 18.63
N ASP A 489 7.70 -22.43 17.40
CA ASP A 489 8.79 -22.10 16.46
C ASP A 489 8.29 -21.34 15.21
N GLN A 490 7.05 -20.95 15.22
CA GLN A 490 6.39 -20.29 14.08
C GLN A 490 6.66 -18.78 14.06
N ILE A 491 6.80 -18.24 12.86
CA ILE A 491 6.87 -16.81 12.59
C ILE A 491 5.65 -16.45 11.75
N GLU A 492 4.92 -15.42 12.14
CA GLU A 492 3.81 -14.86 11.38
C GLU A 492 4.18 -13.48 10.85
N ASP A 493 4.02 -13.28 9.54
CA ASP A 493 4.06 -11.97 8.92
C ASP A 493 2.63 -11.44 8.72
N ILE A 494 2.25 -10.45 9.49
CA ILE A 494 0.96 -9.77 9.39
C ILE A 494 1.13 -8.57 8.47
N LYS A 495 0.36 -8.53 7.38
CA LYS A 495 0.32 -7.39 6.45
C LYS A 495 -1.09 -6.81 6.43
N LEU A 496 -1.25 -5.64 7.02
CA LEU A 496 -2.51 -4.89 6.97
C LEU A 496 -2.49 -3.95 5.77
N ILE A 497 -3.53 -4.00 4.95
CA ILE A 497 -3.68 -3.15 3.77
C ILE A 497 -4.92 -2.30 3.98
N ILE A 498 -4.71 -1.00 4.09
CA ILE A 498 -5.76 -0.03 4.45
C ILE A 498 -5.91 0.94 3.28
N GLU A 499 -7.11 1.00 2.70
CA GLU A 499 -7.49 1.98 1.66
C GLU A 499 -7.93 3.29 2.32
N MET A 500 -7.47 4.45 1.77
CA MET A 500 -7.76 5.79 2.27
C MET A 500 -8.74 6.57 1.38
#